data_2517c523d0ca53f8d289367e1719f8ab
#
_entry.id   2517c523d0ca53f8d289367e1719f8ab
#
_cell.length_a   1.000
_cell.length_b   1.000
_cell.length_c   1.000
_cell.angle_alpha   90.00
_cell.angle_beta   90.00
_cell.angle_gamma   90.00
#
_symmetry.space_group_name_H-M   'P 1'
#
loop_
_entity.id
_entity.type
_entity.pdbx_description
1 polymer ?
#
loop_
_entity_poly.entity_id
_entity_poly.type
_entity_poly.pdbx_seq_one_letter_code
_entity_poly.pdbx_strand_id
1 'polypeptide(L)'
;RNLIRKAERSRARDEGRVPRQLDDLDFLLGVSDDTRQGALRFRTPGSDKFLGEPSRVPRLVALPELLHASDELASDDDPSDAVKRLLDTGTTGLGGARPKASVRLDDGSLAIAKFPHSSDSWDVMAWEATALDLLATAGVRTPQHQLTQVGNRSILILRRFDRTRDGVRIGYISAMTATGSSDGDQKDYADLAEAIRDLSRSPVQDLHEFYDRIIASIALGNTDD
;
A
#
# COMPACT_ATOMS: atom_id res chain seq x y z
N ARG A 1 -2.13 -10.68 -0.15
CA ARG A 1 -2.53 -12.13 -0.20
C ARG A 1 -3.36 -12.54 1.02
N ASN A 2 -2.97 -12.21 2.25
CA ASN A 2 -3.70 -12.63 3.46
C ASN A 2 -5.15 -12.16 3.49
N LEU A 3 -5.41 -10.92 3.14
CA LEU A 3 -6.76 -10.35 3.13
C LEU A 3 -7.68 -11.07 2.11
N ILE A 4 -7.17 -11.39 0.91
CA ILE A 4 -7.92 -12.14 -0.11
C ILE A 4 -8.24 -13.56 0.37
N ARG A 5 -7.29 -14.23 1.08
CA ARG A 5 -7.56 -15.54 1.70
C ARG A 5 -8.61 -15.45 2.80
N LYS A 6 -8.58 -14.42 3.65
CA LYS A 6 -9.61 -14.18 4.67
C LYS A 6 -10.97 -13.95 4.02
N ALA A 7 -11.03 -13.18 2.92
CA ALA A 7 -12.24 -12.93 2.15
C ALA A 7 -12.85 -14.22 1.58
N GLU A 8 -12.02 -15.09 0.98
CA GLU A 8 -12.50 -16.36 0.47
C GLU A 8 -13.06 -17.25 1.58
N ARG A 9 -12.41 -17.31 2.74
CA ARG A 9 -12.92 -18.05 3.90
C ARG A 9 -14.27 -17.51 4.37
N SER A 10 -14.44 -16.18 4.42
CA SER A 10 -15.71 -15.55 4.79
C SER A 10 -16.81 -15.89 3.78
N ARG A 11 -16.55 -15.73 2.46
CA ARG A 11 -17.50 -16.10 1.40
C ARG A 11 -17.90 -17.57 1.48
N ALA A 12 -16.92 -18.45 1.65
CA ALA A 12 -17.16 -19.89 1.73
C ALA A 12 -18.05 -20.25 2.92
N ARG A 13 -17.88 -19.56 4.06
CA ARG A 13 -18.74 -19.72 5.24
C ARG A 13 -20.16 -19.24 4.95
N ASP A 14 -20.31 -18.03 4.39
CA ASP A 14 -21.62 -17.45 4.03
C ASP A 14 -22.39 -18.34 3.05
N GLU A 15 -21.67 -19.02 2.14
CA GLU A 15 -22.21 -19.91 1.10
C GLU A 15 -22.32 -21.39 1.55
N GLY A 16 -21.90 -21.71 2.79
CA GLY A 16 -21.93 -23.08 3.36
C GLY A 16 -21.06 -24.10 2.61
N ARG A 17 -19.97 -23.66 1.99
CA ARG A 17 -19.01 -24.49 1.24
C ARG A 17 -17.61 -24.48 1.85
N VAL A 18 -16.77 -25.42 1.40
CA VAL A 18 -15.34 -25.42 1.74
C VAL A 18 -14.63 -24.28 0.98
N PRO A 19 -13.73 -23.50 1.64
CA PRO A 19 -12.90 -22.51 0.95
C PRO A 19 -12.08 -23.17 -0.16
N ARG A 20 -12.08 -22.55 -1.35
CA ARG A 20 -11.25 -23.04 -2.45
C ARG A 20 -9.78 -22.66 -2.27
N GLN A 21 -8.88 -23.45 -2.82
CA GLN A 21 -7.49 -23.08 -2.91
C GLN A 21 -7.34 -21.96 -3.95
N LEU A 22 -6.69 -20.86 -3.55
CA LEU A 22 -6.46 -19.71 -4.41
C LEU A 22 -5.12 -19.85 -5.13
N ASP A 23 -5.11 -19.53 -6.42
CA ASP A 23 -3.92 -19.45 -7.25
C ASP A 23 -3.43 -18.00 -7.45
N ASP A 24 -2.36 -17.80 -8.22
CA ASP A 24 -1.80 -16.49 -8.46
C ASP A 24 -2.74 -15.59 -9.27
N LEU A 25 -3.56 -16.15 -10.14
CA LEU A 25 -4.58 -15.40 -10.89
C LEU A 25 -5.67 -14.87 -9.96
N ASP A 26 -6.11 -15.66 -8.98
CA ASP A 26 -7.05 -15.22 -7.96
C ASP A 26 -6.51 -14.03 -7.16
N PHE A 27 -5.23 -14.08 -6.77
CA PHE A 27 -4.59 -12.96 -6.07
C PHE A 27 -4.43 -11.74 -6.97
N LEU A 28 -4.13 -11.92 -8.25
CA LEU A 28 -4.02 -10.84 -9.21
C LEU A 28 -5.37 -10.16 -9.45
N LEU A 29 -6.44 -10.92 -9.64
CA LEU A 29 -7.77 -10.40 -9.94
C LEU A 29 -8.54 -10.01 -8.68
N GLY A 30 -8.19 -10.54 -7.51
CA GLY A 30 -8.75 -10.15 -6.22
C GLY A 30 -8.35 -8.74 -5.74
N VAL A 31 -7.52 -8.03 -6.52
CA VAL A 31 -7.19 -6.62 -6.29
C VAL A 31 -8.15 -5.76 -7.10
N SER A 32 -8.76 -4.76 -6.46
CA SER A 32 -9.61 -3.79 -7.15
C SER A 32 -8.85 -3.09 -8.28
N ASP A 33 -9.46 -2.97 -9.46
CA ASP A 33 -8.86 -2.23 -10.56
C ASP A 33 -8.64 -0.76 -10.19
N ASP A 34 -9.59 -0.10 -9.52
CA ASP A 34 -9.50 1.32 -9.16
C ASP A 34 -8.30 1.64 -8.28
N THR A 35 -8.00 0.77 -7.31
CA THR A 35 -6.92 0.97 -6.34
C THR A 35 -5.66 0.20 -6.67
N ARG A 36 -5.66 -0.62 -7.74
CA ARG A 36 -4.47 -1.36 -8.18
C ARG A 36 -3.30 -0.42 -8.36
N GLN A 37 -2.16 -0.80 -7.82
CA GLN A 37 -0.94 -0.02 -7.92
C GLN A 37 -0.41 0.02 -9.36
N GLY A 38 0.19 1.16 -9.73
CA GLY A 38 0.76 1.36 -11.05
C GLY A 38 -0.27 1.47 -12.16
N ALA A 39 0.18 1.23 -13.40
CA ALA A 39 -0.62 1.43 -14.60
C ALA A 39 -1.16 0.14 -15.22
N LEU A 40 -0.76 -1.05 -14.73
CA LEU A 40 -1.24 -2.31 -15.28
C LEU A 40 -2.71 -2.55 -14.92
N ARG A 41 -3.49 -2.88 -15.96
CA ARG A 41 -4.91 -3.22 -15.88
C ARG A 41 -5.19 -4.48 -16.71
N PHE A 42 -6.14 -5.27 -16.28
CA PHE A 42 -6.46 -6.55 -16.91
C PHE A 42 -7.90 -6.54 -17.41
N ARG A 43 -8.15 -7.10 -18.58
CA ARG A 43 -9.49 -7.28 -19.13
C ARG A 43 -9.54 -8.53 -20.02
N THR A 44 -10.71 -9.11 -20.16
CA THR A 44 -10.92 -10.17 -21.15
C THR A 44 -10.95 -9.56 -22.56
N PRO A 45 -10.50 -10.29 -23.59
CA PRO A 45 -10.63 -9.85 -24.97
C PRO A 45 -12.10 -9.51 -25.31
N GLY A 46 -12.31 -8.38 -25.99
CA GLY A 46 -13.64 -7.91 -26.37
C GLY A 46 -14.49 -7.27 -25.26
N SER A 47 -13.95 -7.14 -24.03
CA SER A 47 -14.63 -6.44 -22.93
C SER A 47 -14.07 -5.03 -22.73
N ASP A 48 -14.95 -4.05 -22.51
CA ASP A 48 -14.56 -2.69 -22.10
C ASP A 48 -14.35 -2.57 -20.60
N LYS A 49 -14.77 -3.58 -19.82
CA LYS A 49 -14.62 -3.60 -18.36
C LYS A 49 -13.29 -4.24 -17.94
N PHE A 50 -12.60 -3.59 -17.05
CA PHE A 50 -11.41 -4.15 -16.42
C PHE A 50 -11.77 -5.10 -15.28
N LEU A 51 -10.94 -6.14 -15.13
CA LEU A 51 -11.08 -7.17 -14.11
C LEU A 51 -10.52 -6.66 -12.78
N GLY A 52 -11.20 -6.97 -11.71
CA GLY A 52 -10.83 -6.64 -10.32
C GLY A 52 -12.05 -6.63 -9.43
N GLU A 53 -11.84 -6.81 -8.13
CA GLU A 53 -12.93 -6.71 -7.17
C GLU A 53 -13.48 -5.27 -7.17
N PRO A 54 -14.81 -5.08 -7.10
CA PRO A 54 -15.39 -3.77 -6.91
C PRO A 54 -14.86 -3.14 -5.61
N SER A 55 -14.58 -1.85 -5.64
CA SER A 55 -14.23 -1.11 -4.42
C SER A 55 -14.98 0.21 -4.34
N ARG A 56 -15.31 0.61 -3.13
CA ARG A 56 -15.81 1.94 -2.81
C ARG A 56 -14.77 2.62 -1.93
N VAL A 57 -13.85 3.33 -2.56
CA VAL A 57 -12.82 4.06 -1.81
C VAL A 57 -13.48 5.18 -1.02
N PRO A 58 -13.47 5.11 0.33
CA PRO A 58 -14.13 6.09 1.17
C PRO A 58 -13.37 7.41 1.20
N ARG A 59 -14.06 8.47 1.63
CA ARG A 59 -13.44 9.77 1.96
C ARG A 59 -12.83 9.72 3.36
N LEU A 60 -12.04 10.74 3.71
CA LEU A 60 -11.39 10.87 5.02
C LEU A 60 -12.37 10.86 6.20
N VAL A 61 -13.62 11.27 6.00
CA VAL A 61 -14.67 11.21 7.03
C VAL A 61 -14.92 9.80 7.58
N ALA A 62 -14.59 8.76 6.81
CA ALA A 62 -14.71 7.37 7.22
C ALA A 62 -13.52 6.84 8.04
N LEU A 63 -12.49 7.65 8.33
CA LEU A 63 -11.31 7.21 9.08
C LEU A 63 -11.63 6.56 10.44
N PRO A 64 -12.60 7.04 11.25
CA PRO A 64 -12.95 6.38 12.49
C PRO A 64 -13.46 4.95 12.31
N GLU A 65 -14.30 4.71 11.29
CA GLU A 65 -14.82 3.37 10.97
C GLU A 65 -13.71 2.45 10.45
N LEU A 66 -12.79 2.99 9.65
CA LEU A 66 -11.65 2.24 9.12
C LEU A 66 -10.64 1.89 10.22
N LEU A 67 -10.41 2.79 11.17
CA LEU A 67 -9.57 2.53 12.33
C LEU A 67 -10.15 1.40 13.17
N HIS A 68 -11.47 1.44 13.43
CA HIS A 68 -12.16 0.38 14.17
C HIS A 68 -12.06 -0.97 13.44
N ALA A 69 -12.32 -1.01 12.13
CA ALA A 69 -12.15 -2.22 11.33
C ALA A 69 -10.71 -2.75 11.31
N SER A 70 -9.73 -1.84 11.40
CA SER A 70 -8.32 -2.18 11.52
C SER A 70 -8.00 -2.86 12.85
N ASP A 71 -8.57 -2.38 13.95
CA ASP A 71 -8.40 -2.95 15.28
C ASP A 71 -9.08 -4.33 15.39
N GLU A 72 -10.30 -4.48 14.86
CA GLU A 72 -10.98 -5.77 14.77
C GLU A 72 -10.19 -6.81 13.95
N LEU A 73 -9.54 -6.38 12.86
CA LEU A 73 -8.70 -7.27 12.03
C LEU A 73 -7.45 -7.74 12.78
N ALA A 74 -6.93 -6.92 13.70
CA ALA A 74 -5.77 -7.22 14.51
C ALA A 74 -6.10 -8.13 15.72
N SER A 75 -7.34 -8.07 16.24
CA SER A 75 -7.85 -9.00 17.24
C SER A 75 -8.28 -10.28 16.53
N ASP A 76 -7.84 -11.46 16.98
CA ASP A 76 -8.08 -12.76 16.31
C ASP A 76 -9.54 -13.29 16.39
N ASP A 77 -10.47 -12.53 16.92
CA ASP A 77 -11.89 -12.89 17.06
C ASP A 77 -12.67 -12.62 15.77
N ASP A 78 -12.83 -13.63 14.94
CA ASP A 78 -13.65 -13.73 13.72
C ASP A 78 -13.93 -12.40 12.96
N PRO A 79 -12.96 -11.86 12.24
CA PRO A 79 -13.01 -10.48 11.70
C PRO A 79 -13.75 -10.38 10.37
N SER A 80 -14.78 -11.22 10.10
CA SER A 80 -15.42 -11.29 8.78
C SER A 80 -15.96 -9.95 8.28
N ASP A 81 -16.59 -9.17 9.15
CA ASP A 81 -17.13 -7.85 8.79
C ASP A 81 -16.03 -6.79 8.65
N ALA A 82 -15.00 -6.84 9.48
CA ALA A 82 -13.82 -5.98 9.34
C ALA A 82 -13.06 -6.27 8.04
N VAL A 83 -12.91 -7.54 7.68
CA VAL A 83 -12.35 -7.96 6.39
C VAL A 83 -13.17 -7.38 5.24
N LYS A 84 -14.50 -7.50 5.26
CA LYS A 84 -15.38 -6.95 4.22
C LYS A 84 -15.22 -5.43 4.10
N ARG A 85 -15.28 -4.69 5.22
CA ARG A 85 -15.10 -3.23 5.23
C ARG A 85 -13.77 -2.79 4.62
N LEU A 86 -12.66 -3.44 4.99
CA LEU A 86 -11.34 -3.11 4.44
C LEU A 86 -11.20 -3.54 2.97
N LEU A 87 -11.82 -4.65 2.56
CA LEU A 87 -11.85 -5.07 1.15
C LEU A 87 -12.57 -4.07 0.27
N ASP A 88 -13.71 -3.57 0.73
CA ASP A 88 -14.52 -2.57 0.02
C ASP A 88 -13.75 -1.28 -0.27
N THR A 89 -12.73 -0.97 0.53
CA THR A 89 -11.83 0.17 0.27
C THR A 89 -10.77 -0.09 -0.81
N GLY A 90 -10.69 -1.30 -1.34
CA GLY A 90 -9.65 -1.69 -2.30
C GLY A 90 -8.25 -1.86 -1.70
N THR A 91 -8.17 -2.12 -0.40
CA THR A 91 -6.92 -2.27 0.36
C THR A 91 -6.08 -3.49 -0.07
N THR A 92 -6.68 -4.46 -0.76
CA THR A 92 -6.02 -5.71 -1.18
C THR A 92 -4.74 -5.54 -1.99
N GLY A 93 -4.61 -4.40 -2.68
CA GLY A 93 -3.42 -4.06 -3.47
C GLY A 93 -2.28 -3.39 -2.71
N LEU A 94 -2.48 -3.09 -1.42
CA LEU A 94 -1.47 -2.40 -0.60
C LEU A 94 -0.60 -3.42 0.15
N GLY A 95 0.71 -3.34 -0.04
CA GLY A 95 1.69 -4.19 0.65
C GLY A 95 2.01 -3.73 2.07
N GLY A 96 2.86 -4.49 2.78
CA GLY A 96 3.36 -4.19 4.12
C GLY A 96 2.49 -4.74 5.26
N ALA A 97 3.07 -4.90 6.45
CA ALA A 97 2.46 -5.57 7.59
C ALA A 97 1.42 -4.72 8.34
N ARG A 98 1.63 -3.40 8.42
CA ARG A 98 0.74 -2.51 9.16
C ARG A 98 -0.61 -2.33 8.48
N PRO A 99 -1.71 -2.18 9.25
CA PRO A 99 -3.03 -1.93 8.71
C PRO A 99 -3.06 -0.63 7.91
N LYS A 100 -3.71 -0.68 6.75
CA LYS A 100 -3.84 0.47 5.85
C LYS A 100 -5.10 0.35 4.99
N ALA A 101 -5.59 1.48 4.51
CA ALA A 101 -6.74 1.53 3.60
C ALA A 101 -6.52 2.55 2.49
N SER A 102 -7.14 2.31 1.34
CA SER A 102 -7.27 3.35 0.31
C SER A 102 -8.34 4.35 0.72
N VAL A 103 -8.04 5.64 0.59
CA VAL A 103 -8.97 6.74 0.88
C VAL A 103 -8.92 7.78 -0.23
N ARG A 104 -9.97 8.62 -0.33
CA ARG A 104 -10.00 9.79 -1.20
C ARG A 104 -9.83 11.06 -0.38
N LEU A 105 -8.92 11.91 -0.82
CA LEU A 105 -8.76 13.26 -0.31
C LEU A 105 -9.91 14.17 -0.78
N ASP A 106 -10.00 15.37 -0.23
CA ASP A 106 -11.06 16.33 -0.58
C ASP A 106 -11.00 16.75 -2.04
N ASP A 107 -9.82 16.77 -2.64
CA ASP A 107 -9.62 17.04 -4.08
C ASP A 107 -9.94 15.82 -4.97
N GLY A 108 -10.45 14.72 -4.40
CA GLY A 108 -10.82 13.50 -5.10
C GLY A 108 -9.65 12.55 -5.40
N SER A 109 -8.41 12.96 -5.16
CA SER A 109 -7.24 12.11 -5.40
C SER A 109 -7.16 10.91 -4.45
N LEU A 110 -6.50 9.85 -4.89
CA LEU A 110 -6.28 8.66 -4.07
C LEU A 110 -5.12 8.86 -3.11
N ALA A 111 -5.32 8.38 -1.89
CA ALA A 111 -4.32 8.33 -0.85
C ALA A 111 -4.36 6.97 -0.12
N ILE A 112 -3.36 6.72 0.69
CA ILE A 112 -3.27 5.58 1.60
C ILE A 112 -3.34 6.12 3.02
N ALA A 113 -4.30 5.65 3.80
CA ALA A 113 -4.33 5.86 5.24
C ALA A 113 -3.62 4.69 5.93
N LYS A 114 -2.58 4.97 6.71
CA LYS A 114 -1.87 4.02 7.57
C LYS A 114 -2.39 4.18 8.99
N PHE A 115 -2.77 3.07 9.60
CA PHE A 115 -3.31 3.04 10.95
C PHE A 115 -2.26 2.54 11.94
N PRO A 116 -2.28 3.06 13.20
CA PRO A 116 -1.46 2.50 14.27
C PRO A 116 -1.93 1.08 14.59
N HIS A 117 -1.03 0.23 15.04
CA HIS A 117 -1.36 -1.09 15.54
C HIS A 117 -1.71 -1.02 17.04
N SER A 118 -2.61 -1.88 17.52
CA SER A 118 -3.00 -1.90 18.93
C SER A 118 -1.86 -2.22 19.90
N SER A 119 -0.81 -2.89 19.43
CA SER A 119 0.41 -3.20 20.20
C SER A 119 1.48 -2.11 20.16
N ASP A 120 1.25 -1.00 19.47
CA ASP A 120 2.23 0.07 19.42
C ASP A 120 2.39 0.72 20.82
N SER A 121 3.62 0.73 21.34
CA SER A 121 3.95 1.35 22.63
C SER A 121 4.20 2.85 22.53
N TRP A 122 4.25 3.39 21.33
CA TRP A 122 4.50 4.80 21.00
C TRP A 122 3.81 5.16 19.68
N ASP A 123 3.71 6.46 19.37
CA ASP A 123 2.99 6.94 18.19
C ASP A 123 3.83 6.76 16.92
N VAL A 124 3.82 5.54 16.37
CA VAL A 124 4.58 5.20 15.16
C VAL A 124 4.16 6.05 13.96
N MET A 125 2.88 6.43 13.85
CA MET A 125 2.40 7.26 12.72
C MET A 125 2.96 8.68 12.80
N ALA A 126 3.03 9.26 13.99
CA ALA A 126 3.64 10.58 14.20
C ALA A 126 5.14 10.55 13.92
N TRP A 127 5.83 9.49 14.34
CA TRP A 127 7.25 9.34 14.06
C TRP A 127 7.53 9.13 12.57
N GLU A 128 6.73 8.35 11.86
CA GLU A 128 6.85 8.20 10.40
C GLU A 128 6.62 9.56 9.69
N ALA A 129 5.61 10.33 10.10
CA ALA A 129 5.37 11.66 9.56
C ALA A 129 6.58 12.58 9.81
N THR A 130 7.14 12.58 11.04
CA THR A 130 8.33 13.37 11.38
C THR A 130 9.54 12.97 10.53
N ALA A 131 9.75 11.67 10.31
CA ALA A 131 10.82 11.19 9.45
C ALA A 131 10.65 11.69 8.01
N LEU A 132 9.45 11.69 7.47
CA LEU A 132 9.16 12.22 6.13
C LEU A 132 9.42 13.73 6.04
N ASP A 133 9.08 14.51 7.08
CA ASP A 133 9.36 15.94 7.15
C ASP A 133 10.87 16.23 7.20
N LEU A 134 11.62 15.46 8.00
CA LEU A 134 13.08 15.57 8.07
C LEU A 134 13.73 15.25 6.73
N LEU A 135 13.30 14.18 6.05
CA LEU A 135 13.79 13.81 4.73
C LEU A 135 13.49 14.90 3.69
N ALA A 136 12.27 15.44 3.70
CA ALA A 136 11.91 16.55 2.81
C ALA A 136 12.78 17.79 3.07
N THR A 137 13.06 18.11 4.34
CA THR A 137 13.94 19.22 4.72
C THR A 137 15.38 18.99 4.26
N ALA A 138 15.83 17.74 4.25
CA ALA A 138 17.14 17.34 3.73
C ALA A 138 17.20 17.29 2.18
N GLY A 139 16.11 17.60 1.49
CA GLY A 139 16.05 17.59 0.02
C GLY A 139 15.77 16.23 -0.61
N VAL A 140 15.50 15.19 0.20
CA VAL A 140 15.10 13.87 -0.30
C VAL A 140 13.62 13.90 -0.68
N ARG A 141 13.26 13.43 -1.86
CA ARG A 141 11.86 13.36 -2.30
C ARG A 141 11.04 12.43 -1.38
N THR A 142 9.96 12.96 -0.83
CA THR A 142 8.99 12.21 -0.01
C THR A 142 7.60 12.30 -0.63
N PRO A 143 6.71 11.34 -0.33
CA PRO A 143 5.31 11.48 -0.70
C PRO A 143 4.68 12.65 0.05
N GLN A 144 3.74 13.36 -0.59
CA GLN A 144 2.90 14.31 0.13
C GLN A 144 2.13 13.57 1.22
N HIS A 145 2.20 14.05 2.44
CA HIS A 145 1.59 13.40 3.58
C HIS A 145 0.89 14.38 4.51
N GLN A 146 0.01 13.84 5.34
CA GLN A 146 -0.72 14.55 6.37
C GLN A 146 -0.89 13.63 7.56
N LEU A 147 -0.58 14.11 8.76
CA LEU A 147 -0.93 13.45 10.00
C LEU A 147 -2.29 13.99 10.47
N THR A 148 -3.23 13.09 10.78
CA THR A 148 -4.53 13.45 11.33
C THR A 148 -4.82 12.62 12.58
N GLN A 149 -5.76 13.10 13.41
CA GLN A 149 -6.13 12.44 14.66
C GLN A 149 -7.56 11.86 14.58
N VAL A 150 -7.73 10.66 15.08
CA VAL A 150 -9.02 10.05 15.37
C VAL A 150 -9.03 9.64 16.84
N GLY A 151 -9.79 10.39 17.66
CA GLY A 151 -9.66 10.30 19.11
C GLY A 151 -8.26 10.72 19.55
N ASN A 152 -7.56 9.82 20.24
CA ASN A 152 -6.17 10.00 20.70
C ASN A 152 -5.13 9.27 19.82
N ARG A 153 -5.52 8.79 18.65
CA ARG A 153 -4.66 7.98 17.77
C ARG A 153 -4.35 8.72 16.49
N SER A 154 -3.08 8.74 16.12
CA SER A 154 -2.60 9.33 14.87
C SER A 154 -2.84 8.39 13.69
N ILE A 155 -3.27 8.96 12.56
CA ILE A 155 -3.38 8.27 11.27
C ILE A 155 -2.51 9.04 10.28
N LEU A 156 -1.62 8.34 9.59
CA LEU A 156 -0.77 8.93 8.55
C LEU A 156 -1.42 8.72 7.18
N ILE A 157 -1.66 9.83 6.48
CA ILE A 157 -2.25 9.83 5.15
C ILE A 157 -1.18 10.18 4.14
N LEU A 158 -0.94 9.29 3.18
CA LEU A 158 0.05 9.44 2.13
C LEU A 158 -0.65 9.56 0.78
N ARG A 159 -0.43 10.65 0.04
CA ARG A 159 -0.89 10.77 -1.33
C ARG A 159 -0.17 9.73 -2.20
N ARG A 160 -0.90 9.06 -3.07
CA ARG A 160 -0.32 8.05 -3.96
C ARG A 160 0.55 8.72 -5.03
N PHE A 161 1.79 8.23 -5.17
CA PHE A 161 2.74 8.69 -6.18
C PHE A 161 2.42 8.13 -7.58
N ASP A 162 1.69 7.02 -7.64
CA ASP A 162 1.35 6.33 -8.90
C ASP A 162 0.04 6.83 -9.53
N ARG A 163 -0.38 8.03 -9.12
CA ARG A 163 -1.52 8.76 -9.71
C ARG A 163 -1.18 10.23 -9.85
N THR A 164 -1.53 10.80 -11.00
CA THR A 164 -1.58 12.27 -11.13
C THR A 164 -2.75 12.81 -10.33
N ARG A 165 -2.82 14.15 -10.19
CA ARG A 165 -3.98 14.82 -9.56
C ARG A 165 -5.28 14.53 -10.31
N ASP A 166 -5.22 14.41 -11.65
CA ASP A 166 -6.36 14.09 -12.51
C ASP A 166 -6.69 12.59 -12.55
N GLY A 167 -6.04 11.79 -11.72
CA GLY A 167 -6.29 10.35 -11.58
C GLY A 167 -5.64 9.47 -12.66
N VAL A 168 -4.80 10.04 -13.55
CA VAL A 168 -4.05 9.27 -14.53
C VAL A 168 -3.05 8.36 -13.84
N ARG A 169 -2.95 7.12 -14.29
CA ARG A 169 -2.06 6.12 -13.72
C ARG A 169 -0.62 6.34 -14.17
N ILE A 170 0.30 6.25 -13.23
CA ILE A 170 1.74 6.29 -13.48
C ILE A 170 2.27 4.87 -13.29
N GLY A 171 2.95 4.35 -14.33
CA GLY A 171 3.61 3.04 -14.25
C GLY A 171 4.83 3.10 -13.34
N TYR A 172 5.04 2.04 -12.58
CA TYR A 172 6.27 1.81 -11.84
C TYR A 172 6.50 0.31 -11.65
N ILE A 173 7.68 -0.06 -11.27
CA ILE A 173 8.06 -1.42 -10.89
C ILE A 173 8.70 -1.40 -9.49
N SER A 174 8.64 -2.51 -8.77
CA SER A 174 9.37 -2.66 -7.50
C SER A 174 10.86 -2.88 -7.74
N ALA A 175 11.68 -2.65 -6.72
CA ALA A 175 13.09 -3.02 -6.73
C ALA A 175 13.30 -4.51 -7.08
N MET A 176 12.49 -5.39 -6.49
CA MET A 176 12.47 -6.82 -6.80
C MET A 176 12.26 -7.09 -8.31
N THR A 177 11.30 -6.40 -8.93
CA THR A 177 11.06 -6.53 -10.38
C THR A 177 12.23 -5.96 -11.20
N ALA A 178 12.80 -4.82 -10.78
CA ALA A 178 13.91 -4.18 -11.47
C ALA A 178 15.18 -5.05 -11.47
N THR A 179 15.43 -5.75 -10.37
CA THR A 179 16.58 -6.65 -10.23
C THR A 179 16.31 -8.09 -10.72
N GLY A 180 15.09 -8.37 -11.22
CA GLY A 180 14.71 -9.71 -11.67
C GLY A 180 14.65 -10.75 -10.53
N SER A 181 14.48 -10.32 -9.28
CA SER A 181 14.49 -11.15 -8.10
C SER A 181 13.12 -11.74 -7.79
N SER A 182 13.10 -12.83 -7.05
CA SER A 182 11.91 -13.46 -6.46
C SER A 182 11.85 -13.24 -4.95
N ASP A 183 10.68 -13.49 -4.35
CA ASP A 183 10.50 -13.42 -2.89
C ASP A 183 11.45 -14.40 -2.18
N GLY A 184 12.26 -13.89 -1.25
CA GLY A 184 13.30 -14.65 -0.53
C GLY A 184 14.70 -14.59 -1.12
N ASP A 185 14.88 -14.02 -2.34
CA ASP A 185 16.21 -13.76 -2.87
C ASP A 185 16.90 -12.64 -2.07
N GLN A 186 18.18 -12.84 -1.77
CA GLN A 186 19.00 -11.79 -1.17
C GLN A 186 19.57 -10.90 -2.26
N LYS A 187 19.32 -9.60 -2.12
CA LYS A 187 19.86 -8.55 -2.97
C LYS A 187 20.44 -7.45 -2.11
N ASP A 188 21.41 -6.75 -2.64
CA ASP A 188 22.03 -5.61 -1.96
C ASP A 188 21.80 -4.29 -2.73
N TYR A 189 22.31 -3.21 -2.19
CA TYR A 189 22.21 -1.89 -2.81
C TYR A 189 23.00 -1.80 -4.13
N ALA A 190 24.03 -2.62 -4.32
CA ALA A 190 24.79 -2.63 -5.58
C ALA A 190 23.97 -3.24 -6.72
N ASP A 191 23.23 -4.34 -6.47
CA ASP A 191 22.30 -4.91 -7.44
C ASP A 191 21.25 -3.88 -7.89
N LEU A 192 20.71 -3.11 -6.93
CA LEU A 192 19.72 -2.08 -7.25
C LEU A 192 20.34 -0.89 -7.97
N ALA A 193 21.57 -0.50 -7.64
CA ALA A 193 22.30 0.54 -8.36
C ALA A 193 22.59 0.14 -9.83
N GLU A 194 22.87 -1.13 -10.10
CA GLU A 194 22.98 -1.64 -11.47
C GLU A 194 21.65 -1.54 -12.22
N ALA A 195 20.56 -1.99 -11.59
CA ALA A 195 19.24 -1.90 -12.20
C ALA A 195 18.83 -0.44 -12.48
N ILE A 196 19.14 0.51 -11.59
CA ILE A 196 18.91 1.94 -11.81
C ILE A 196 19.72 2.42 -13.01
N ARG A 197 21.01 2.02 -13.14
CA ARG A 197 21.88 2.41 -14.25
C ARG A 197 21.32 1.96 -15.59
N ASP A 198 20.72 0.75 -15.63
CA ASP A 198 20.24 0.15 -16.86
C ASP A 198 18.83 0.66 -17.26
N LEU A 199 17.97 0.94 -16.29
CA LEU A 199 16.56 1.25 -16.53
C LEU A 199 16.25 2.74 -16.52
N SER A 200 17.08 3.56 -15.87
CA SER A 200 16.81 4.98 -15.71
C SER A 200 17.11 5.78 -16.97
N ARG A 201 16.30 6.82 -17.21
CA ARG A 201 16.58 7.86 -18.22
C ARG A 201 17.61 8.89 -17.75
N SER A 202 17.82 8.99 -16.43
CA SER A 202 18.74 9.93 -15.79
C SER A 202 19.59 9.24 -14.72
N PRO A 203 20.40 8.20 -15.10
CA PRO A 203 20.99 7.28 -14.13
C PRO A 203 21.88 7.97 -13.10
N VAL A 204 22.63 9.00 -13.47
CA VAL A 204 23.48 9.73 -12.50
C VAL A 204 22.64 10.42 -11.43
N GLN A 205 21.58 11.11 -11.82
CA GLN A 205 20.69 11.81 -10.88
C GLN A 205 19.98 10.82 -9.97
N ASP A 206 19.43 9.72 -10.55
CA ASP A 206 18.69 8.73 -9.79
C ASP A 206 19.59 7.92 -8.85
N LEU A 207 20.86 7.67 -9.22
CA LEU A 207 21.85 7.06 -8.32
C LEU A 207 22.21 7.98 -7.15
N HIS A 208 22.34 9.29 -7.38
CA HIS A 208 22.55 10.24 -6.28
C HIS A 208 21.35 10.24 -5.32
N GLU A 209 20.12 10.31 -5.84
CA GLU A 209 18.94 10.24 -5.00
C GLU A 209 18.85 8.89 -4.26
N PHE A 210 19.20 7.80 -4.90
CA PHE A 210 19.25 6.48 -4.26
C PHE A 210 20.28 6.45 -3.12
N TYR A 211 21.47 7.01 -3.32
CA TYR A 211 22.48 7.14 -2.29
C TYR A 211 21.97 7.98 -1.11
N ASP A 212 21.34 9.13 -1.37
CA ASP A 212 20.76 9.97 -0.33
C ASP A 212 19.71 9.21 0.50
N ARG A 213 18.91 8.34 -0.13
CA ARG A 213 17.93 7.48 0.56
C ARG A 213 18.61 6.45 1.47
N ILE A 214 19.69 5.82 1.03
CA ILE A 214 20.46 4.88 1.84
C ILE A 214 21.00 5.61 3.10
N ILE A 215 21.63 6.76 2.91
CA ILE A 215 22.12 7.56 4.04
C ILE A 215 20.99 7.96 4.99
N ALA A 216 19.84 8.34 4.44
CA ALA A 216 18.65 8.70 5.21
C ALA A 216 18.11 7.51 6.01
N SER A 217 18.02 6.31 5.42
CA SER A 217 17.61 5.08 6.12
C SER A 217 18.55 4.79 7.30
N ILE A 218 19.86 4.87 7.09
CA ILE A 218 20.86 4.68 8.15
C ILE A 218 20.70 5.73 9.26
N ALA A 219 20.56 7.00 8.90
CA ALA A 219 20.46 8.11 9.85
C ALA A 219 19.17 8.02 10.70
N LEU A 220 18.08 7.54 10.14
CA LEU A 220 16.80 7.34 10.82
C LEU A 220 16.70 6.00 11.57
N GLY A 221 17.72 5.12 11.46
CA GLY A 221 17.69 3.79 12.04
C GLY A 221 16.62 2.89 11.41
N ASN A 222 16.27 3.14 10.13
CA ASN A 222 15.34 2.27 9.39
C ASN A 222 16.05 0.95 9.09
N THR A 223 15.49 -0.15 9.59
CA THR A 223 16.02 -1.51 9.39
C THR A 223 15.12 -2.37 8.50
N ASP A 224 14.04 -1.79 7.99
CA ASP A 224 13.05 -2.45 7.13
C ASP A 224 13.18 -1.86 5.70
N ASP A 225 14.37 -2.05 5.10
CA ASP A 225 14.74 -1.54 3.79
C ASP A 225 14.63 -2.60 2.71
#